data_6038cc8aafa0793cab84d1b9c6d62c0b
#
_entry.id   6038cc8aafa0793cab84d1b9c6d62c0b
#
_cell.length_a   1.000
_cell.length_b   1.000
_cell.length_c   1.000
_cell.angle_alpha   90.00
_cell.angle_beta   90.00
_cell.angle_gamma   90.00
#
_symmetry.space_group_name_H-M   'P 1'
#
loop_
_entity.id
_entity.type
_entity.pdbx_description
1 polymer ?
#
loop_
_entity_poly.entity_id
_entity_poly.type
_entity_poly.pdbx_seq_one_letter_code
_entity_poly.pdbx_strand_id
1 'polypeptide(L)'
;MAGSRRKDKRRIVLRKGESQRKDGTYDYRWTSRNGKRHSVYAKTLTELREKEAEIQRDKSDGIKTEARTVTVNDIFDLWCDLKRGLKDNTFQNYKYMYNQFVRPDFGKKRVSSLKKSDVKRFYNILADERQLQASTIDGVHTVLHQVLDMAVDDNYIRINPSDRVLKELKQSHNFDTEKRKALTVEEQKLFLDYLKKSRKYNHWYPIFAVMLGTGLRVGEVTGLRWCDVDLKDRVVSVNHTLVYYNHAENGCYYSVNTPKSKAGMRSVPMMDFVAEALMMERKYQMANGIWCQSTIDCYTDFIFLNRFGRVQHQGTLNKAIRRITRDCNDEILEKGESSPVLLPRFSCHTLRHSFTTRLCEAGVNIKVIQDVLGHSDISTTMNIYADATKDLKQKEFGDMEKSTDIWAV
;
A
#
# COMPACT_ATOMS: atom_id res chain seq x y z
N MET A 1 32.91 -16.46 59.66
CA MET A 1 33.39 -17.69 58.93
C MET A 1 33.26 -17.43 57.43
N ALA A 2 34.38 -17.31 56.72
CA ALA A 2 34.39 -17.15 55.25
C ALA A 2 33.98 -18.48 54.65
N GLY A 3 32.76 -18.55 54.07
CA GLY A 3 32.25 -19.74 53.40
C GLY A 3 33.19 -20.20 52.29
N SER A 4 33.55 -21.47 52.29
CA SER A 4 34.39 -22.11 51.26
C SER A 4 33.89 -21.81 49.86
N ARG A 5 34.65 -21.07 49.05
CA ARG A 5 34.30 -20.76 47.67
C ARG A 5 34.21 -22.07 46.87
N ARG A 6 33.05 -22.36 46.25
CA ARG A 6 32.85 -23.52 45.40
C ARG A 6 33.87 -23.53 44.25
N LYS A 7 34.49 -24.68 44.00
CA LYS A 7 35.47 -24.89 42.90
C LYS A 7 34.96 -25.98 41.95
N ASP A 8 35.30 -25.88 40.70
CA ASP A 8 35.09 -26.94 39.73
C ASP A 8 36.08 -28.10 39.86
N LYS A 9 35.99 -29.14 39.04
CA LYS A 9 36.92 -30.29 39.02
C LYS A 9 38.37 -29.85 38.71
N ARG A 10 38.59 -28.71 38.06
CA ARG A 10 39.89 -28.13 37.74
C ARG A 10 40.37 -27.13 38.82
N ARG A 11 39.70 -27.08 39.99
CA ARG A 11 39.98 -26.16 41.12
C ARG A 11 39.77 -24.69 40.82
N ILE A 12 39.09 -24.34 39.72
CA ILE A 12 38.72 -22.95 39.39
C ILE A 12 37.55 -22.52 40.27
N VAL A 13 37.64 -21.33 40.84
CA VAL A 13 36.58 -20.76 41.71
C VAL A 13 35.37 -20.40 40.87
N LEU A 14 34.22 -20.96 41.24
CA LEU A 14 32.93 -20.66 40.65
C LEU A 14 32.28 -19.42 41.29
N ARG A 15 31.67 -18.57 40.51
CA ARG A 15 30.94 -17.38 40.95
C ARG A 15 29.55 -17.75 41.50
N LYS A 16 28.91 -16.78 42.16
CA LYS A 16 27.54 -16.96 42.64
C LYS A 16 26.58 -17.26 41.46
N GLY A 17 25.86 -18.35 41.52
CA GLY A 17 24.97 -18.85 40.48
C GLY A 17 25.61 -19.85 39.51
N GLU A 18 26.95 -19.90 39.39
CA GLU A 18 27.64 -20.92 38.60
C GLU A 18 27.71 -22.27 39.33
N SER A 19 27.54 -23.36 38.60
CA SER A 19 27.81 -24.72 39.07
C SER A 19 28.29 -25.62 37.94
N GLN A 20 29.06 -26.68 38.30
CA GLN A 20 29.47 -27.71 37.38
C GLN A 20 28.60 -28.95 37.61
N ARG A 21 28.05 -29.50 36.54
CA ARG A 21 27.19 -30.67 36.53
C ARG A 21 28.03 -31.96 36.52
N LYS A 22 27.41 -33.08 36.85
CA LYS A 22 28.05 -34.42 36.85
C LYS A 22 28.63 -34.82 35.49
N ASP A 23 28.00 -34.39 34.41
CA ASP A 23 28.39 -34.60 33.00
C ASP A 23 29.57 -33.70 32.55
N GLY A 24 30.07 -32.85 33.45
CA GLY A 24 31.17 -31.93 33.15
C GLY A 24 30.79 -30.61 32.56
N THR A 25 29.51 -30.40 32.15
CA THR A 25 29.02 -29.13 31.69
C THR A 25 28.81 -28.12 32.84
N TYR A 26 28.76 -26.85 32.51
CA TYR A 26 28.56 -25.78 33.48
C TYR A 26 27.16 -25.20 33.32
N ASP A 27 26.55 -24.78 34.44
CA ASP A 27 25.29 -24.05 34.45
C ASP A 27 25.39 -22.78 35.30
N TYR A 28 24.69 -21.73 34.82
CA TYR A 28 24.50 -20.50 35.58
C TYR A 28 23.02 -20.31 35.84
N ARG A 29 22.64 -20.04 37.08
CA ARG A 29 21.27 -19.88 37.55
C ARG A 29 21.07 -18.51 38.15
N TRP A 30 19.97 -17.86 37.71
CA TRP A 30 19.56 -16.56 38.25
C TRP A 30 18.03 -16.49 38.40
N THR A 31 17.59 -15.48 39.13
CA THR A 31 16.16 -15.19 39.31
C THR A 31 15.87 -13.86 38.63
N SER A 32 14.82 -13.82 37.79
CA SER A 32 14.33 -12.57 37.17
C SER A 32 13.65 -11.67 38.20
N ARG A 33 13.38 -10.41 37.83
CA ARG A 33 12.63 -9.47 38.68
C ARG A 33 11.24 -10.01 39.06
N ASN A 34 10.64 -10.84 38.20
CA ASN A 34 9.32 -11.48 38.43
C ASN A 34 9.38 -12.74 39.26
N GLY A 35 10.51 -13.03 39.93
CA GLY A 35 10.67 -14.21 40.78
C GLY A 35 10.88 -15.54 40.04
N LYS A 36 10.84 -15.57 38.70
CA LYS A 36 11.09 -16.79 37.92
C LYS A 36 12.57 -17.16 37.92
N ARG A 37 12.85 -18.45 38.11
CA ARG A 37 14.22 -19.00 38.03
C ARG A 37 14.56 -19.38 36.60
N HIS A 38 15.73 -18.99 36.16
CA HIS A 38 16.29 -19.25 34.83
C HIS A 38 17.64 -19.94 34.94
N SER A 39 18.00 -20.70 33.93
CA SER A 39 19.33 -21.33 33.83
C SER A 39 19.83 -21.31 32.39
N VAL A 40 21.15 -21.19 32.24
CA VAL A 40 21.85 -21.31 30.98
C VAL A 40 22.99 -22.31 31.12
N TYR A 41 23.25 -23.05 30.06
CA TYR A 41 24.25 -24.12 30.04
C TYR A 41 25.33 -23.83 29.03
N ALA A 42 26.58 -24.30 29.37
CA ALA A 42 27.72 -24.22 28.48
C ALA A 42 28.63 -25.43 28.64
N LYS A 43 29.40 -25.76 27.63
CA LYS A 43 30.38 -26.86 27.68
C LYS A 43 31.64 -26.46 28.44
N THR A 44 32.02 -25.18 28.42
CA THR A 44 33.18 -24.63 29.10
C THR A 44 32.81 -23.50 30.05
N LEU A 45 33.62 -23.26 31.05
CA LEU A 45 33.44 -22.16 32.01
C LEU A 45 33.60 -20.79 31.35
N THR A 46 34.45 -20.68 30.33
CA THR A 46 34.66 -19.45 29.56
C THR A 46 33.40 -19.08 28.82
N GLU A 47 32.80 -20.05 28.06
CA GLU A 47 31.54 -19.85 27.36
C GLU A 47 30.40 -19.51 28.33
N LEU A 48 30.36 -20.14 29.51
CA LEU A 48 29.35 -19.81 30.51
C LEU A 48 29.47 -18.36 30.98
N ARG A 49 30.68 -17.90 31.21
CA ARG A 49 30.96 -16.52 31.67
C ARG A 49 30.69 -15.46 30.63
N GLU A 50 30.88 -15.79 29.35
CA GLU A 50 30.46 -14.92 28.25
C GLU A 50 28.91 -14.77 28.24
N LYS A 51 28.17 -15.89 28.34
CA LYS A 51 26.72 -15.88 28.49
C LYS A 51 26.24 -15.16 29.74
N GLU A 52 26.95 -15.32 30.88
CA GLU A 52 26.65 -14.59 32.11
C GLU A 52 26.85 -13.08 31.92
N ALA A 53 27.94 -12.65 31.31
CA ALA A 53 28.19 -11.24 31.04
C ALA A 53 27.15 -10.61 30.11
N GLU A 54 26.65 -11.37 29.14
CA GLU A 54 25.56 -10.95 28.30
C GLU A 54 24.25 -10.80 29.10
N ILE A 55 23.92 -11.78 29.96
CA ILE A 55 22.73 -11.73 30.83
C ILE A 55 22.79 -10.52 31.78
N GLN A 56 23.98 -10.23 32.34
CA GLN A 56 24.16 -9.09 33.23
C GLN A 56 24.01 -7.77 32.49
N ARG A 57 24.55 -7.67 31.27
CA ARG A 57 24.32 -6.51 30.37
C ARG A 57 22.85 -6.33 30.05
N ASP A 58 22.16 -7.43 29.66
CA ASP A 58 20.71 -7.39 29.39
C ASP A 58 19.93 -6.89 30.61
N LYS A 59 20.32 -7.36 31.80
CA LYS A 59 19.69 -6.94 33.05
C LYS A 59 19.97 -5.48 33.40
N SER A 60 21.17 -4.97 33.14
CA SER A 60 21.50 -3.54 33.35
C SER A 60 20.78 -2.64 32.38
N ASP A 61 20.61 -3.09 31.14
CA ASP A 61 19.89 -2.36 30.08
C ASP A 61 18.36 -2.52 30.16
N GLY A 62 17.86 -3.26 31.15
CA GLY A 62 16.44 -3.45 31.37
C GLY A 62 15.78 -4.45 30.43
N ILE A 63 16.54 -5.18 29.62
CA ILE A 63 15.99 -6.17 28.67
C ILE A 63 15.24 -7.28 29.42
N LYS A 64 14.04 -7.59 28.97
CA LYS A 64 13.19 -8.64 29.56
C LYS A 64 13.86 -10.01 29.42
N THR A 65 13.99 -10.75 30.48
CA THR A 65 14.54 -12.12 30.47
C THR A 65 13.73 -13.07 29.58
N GLU A 66 12.42 -12.80 29.45
CA GLU A 66 11.47 -13.53 28.61
C GLU A 66 11.73 -13.33 27.11
N ALA A 67 12.45 -12.26 26.71
CA ALA A 67 12.85 -12.00 25.33
C ALA A 67 13.56 -13.19 24.65
N ARG A 68 14.19 -14.06 25.43
CA ARG A 68 14.89 -15.25 24.92
C ARG A 68 13.98 -16.33 24.36
N THR A 69 12.69 -16.34 24.71
CA THR A 69 11.69 -17.31 24.25
C THR A 69 10.69 -16.72 23.27
N VAL A 70 10.54 -15.39 23.28
CA VAL A 70 9.55 -14.68 22.47
C VAL A 70 9.96 -14.64 21.01
N THR A 71 9.05 -15.00 20.13
CA THR A 71 9.22 -14.97 18.68
C THR A 71 8.72 -13.66 18.07
N VAL A 72 9.07 -13.39 16.83
CA VAL A 72 8.53 -12.24 16.07
C VAL A 72 7.01 -12.36 15.92
N ASN A 73 6.48 -13.59 15.79
CA ASN A 73 5.04 -13.85 15.75
C ASN A 73 4.33 -13.42 17.03
N ASP A 74 4.91 -13.72 18.19
CA ASP A 74 4.33 -13.34 19.48
C ASP A 74 4.23 -11.81 19.62
N ILE A 75 5.26 -11.08 19.17
CA ILE A 75 5.25 -9.60 19.14
C ILE A 75 4.21 -9.09 18.14
N PHE A 76 4.08 -9.71 16.97
CA PHE A 76 3.06 -9.31 16.00
C PHE A 76 1.64 -9.50 16.53
N ASP A 77 1.37 -10.62 17.20
CA ASP A 77 0.07 -10.89 17.77
C ASP A 77 -0.27 -9.85 18.87
N LEU A 78 0.70 -9.53 19.73
CA LEU A 78 0.57 -8.44 20.71
C LEU A 78 0.37 -7.07 20.02
N TRP A 79 1.12 -6.79 18.94
CA TRP A 79 0.97 -5.56 18.17
C TRP A 79 -0.45 -5.45 17.56
N CYS A 80 -1.01 -6.55 17.05
CA CYS A 80 -2.38 -6.58 16.53
C CYS A 80 -3.41 -6.25 17.61
N ASP A 81 -3.24 -6.77 18.82
CA ASP A 81 -4.17 -6.54 19.95
C ASP A 81 -4.14 -5.09 20.45
N LEU A 82 -2.97 -4.47 20.41
CA LEU A 82 -2.78 -3.11 20.94
C LEU A 82 -2.95 -2.02 19.89
N LYS A 83 -2.79 -2.34 18.58
CA LYS A 83 -2.81 -1.31 17.53
C LYS A 83 -4.18 -0.67 17.40
N ARG A 84 -4.21 0.65 17.50
CA ARG A 84 -5.41 1.50 17.33
C ARG A 84 -5.13 2.61 16.33
N GLY A 85 -6.18 3.28 15.85
CA GLY A 85 -6.08 4.45 14.98
C GLY A 85 -5.83 4.15 13.50
N LEU A 86 -5.67 2.89 13.09
CA LEU A 86 -5.62 2.51 11.69
C LEU A 86 -7.04 2.34 11.12
N LYS A 87 -7.24 2.72 9.86
CA LYS A 87 -8.45 2.30 9.14
C LYS A 87 -8.43 0.78 8.94
N ASP A 88 -9.59 0.15 9.03
CA ASP A 88 -9.70 -1.30 8.99
C ASP A 88 -9.04 -1.91 7.74
N ASN A 89 -9.26 -1.34 6.56
CA ASN A 89 -8.61 -1.81 5.34
C ASN A 89 -7.06 -1.76 5.39
N THR A 90 -6.47 -0.76 6.08
CA THR A 90 -5.02 -0.68 6.27
C THR A 90 -4.54 -1.75 7.23
N PHE A 91 -5.29 -1.97 8.31
CA PHE A 91 -4.97 -2.99 9.29
C PHE A 91 -5.06 -4.40 8.70
N GLN A 92 -6.12 -4.69 7.91
CA GLN A 92 -6.26 -5.97 7.21
C GLN A 92 -5.13 -6.19 6.19
N ASN A 93 -4.72 -5.13 5.48
CA ASN A 93 -3.57 -5.24 4.57
C ASN A 93 -2.26 -5.55 5.32
N TYR A 94 -2.03 -4.94 6.48
CA TYR A 94 -0.87 -5.27 7.32
C TYR A 94 -0.91 -6.70 7.83
N LYS A 95 -2.07 -7.17 8.29
CA LYS A 95 -2.26 -8.59 8.66
C LYS A 95 -1.99 -9.52 7.49
N TYR A 96 -2.50 -9.19 6.30
CA TYR A 96 -2.26 -9.98 5.11
C TYR A 96 -0.76 -10.06 4.77
N MET A 97 -0.06 -8.91 4.70
CA MET A 97 1.36 -8.85 4.40
C MET A 97 2.19 -9.66 5.40
N TYR A 98 1.90 -9.51 6.69
CA TYR A 98 2.60 -10.26 7.72
C TYR A 98 2.32 -11.76 7.65
N ASN A 99 1.06 -12.16 7.62
CA ASN A 99 0.66 -13.57 7.64
C ASN A 99 1.13 -14.32 6.39
N GLN A 100 1.10 -13.66 5.22
CA GLN A 100 1.51 -14.27 3.96
C GLN A 100 3.02 -14.41 3.83
N PHE A 101 3.78 -13.41 4.27
CA PHE A 101 5.21 -13.35 3.95
C PHE A 101 6.14 -13.54 5.15
N VAL A 102 5.74 -13.09 6.35
CA VAL A 102 6.60 -13.10 7.55
C VAL A 102 6.33 -14.30 8.45
N ARG A 103 5.04 -14.53 8.75
CA ARG A 103 4.60 -15.53 9.75
C ARG A 103 5.10 -16.96 9.48
N PRO A 104 5.13 -17.48 8.23
CA PRO A 104 5.48 -18.87 7.99
C PRO A 104 6.90 -19.25 8.40
N ASP A 105 7.86 -18.35 8.16
CA ASP A 105 9.29 -18.64 8.29
C ASP A 105 9.98 -17.66 9.24
N PHE A 106 10.13 -16.40 8.82
CA PHE A 106 10.86 -15.37 9.58
C PHE A 106 10.21 -15.10 10.94
N GLY A 107 8.89 -15.11 11.01
CA GLY A 107 8.12 -14.88 12.22
C GLY A 107 8.37 -15.89 13.35
N LYS A 108 8.86 -17.08 13.05
CA LYS A 108 9.22 -18.11 14.04
C LYS A 108 10.57 -17.86 14.73
N LYS A 109 11.35 -16.92 14.23
CA LYS A 109 12.66 -16.60 14.84
C LYS A 109 12.47 -15.91 16.18
N ARG A 110 13.38 -16.17 17.11
CA ARG A 110 13.39 -15.49 18.41
C ARG A 110 13.84 -14.06 18.24
N VAL A 111 13.09 -13.12 18.79
CA VAL A 111 13.35 -11.68 18.66
C VAL A 111 14.74 -11.31 19.16
N SER A 112 15.15 -11.85 20.33
CA SER A 112 16.43 -11.56 20.96
C SER A 112 17.66 -12.03 20.16
N SER A 113 17.50 -12.98 19.23
CA SER A 113 18.61 -13.50 18.41
C SER A 113 18.71 -12.85 17.03
N LEU A 114 17.76 -11.96 16.68
CA LEU A 114 17.72 -11.32 15.37
C LEU A 114 18.89 -10.35 15.16
N LYS A 115 19.52 -10.50 14.01
CA LYS A 115 20.54 -9.59 13.51
C LYS A 115 20.05 -8.88 12.26
N LYS A 116 20.65 -7.73 11.97
CA LYS A 116 20.38 -6.98 10.73
C LYS A 116 20.62 -7.84 9.48
N SER A 117 21.60 -8.73 9.51
CA SER A 117 21.89 -9.71 8.44
C SER A 117 20.75 -10.71 8.20
N ASP A 118 20.02 -11.10 9.26
CA ASP A 118 18.86 -12.00 9.11
C ASP A 118 17.71 -11.34 8.37
N VAL A 119 17.47 -10.05 8.66
CA VAL A 119 16.45 -9.25 7.99
C VAL A 119 16.83 -9.00 6.52
N LYS A 120 18.10 -8.67 6.26
CA LYS A 120 18.62 -8.52 4.87
C LYS A 120 18.42 -9.81 4.07
N ARG A 121 18.85 -10.96 4.63
CA ARG A 121 18.69 -12.26 3.98
C ARG A 121 17.22 -12.58 3.70
N PHE A 122 16.35 -12.27 4.64
CA PHE A 122 14.91 -12.48 4.44
C PHE A 122 14.37 -11.66 3.26
N TYR A 123 14.73 -10.37 3.14
CA TYR A 123 14.29 -9.55 2.01
C TYR A 123 14.91 -9.98 0.68
N ASN A 124 16.16 -10.44 0.68
CA ASN A 124 16.77 -11.02 -0.52
C ASN A 124 16.01 -12.27 -0.98
N ILE A 125 15.62 -13.16 -0.07
CA ILE A 125 14.76 -14.32 -0.40
C ILE A 125 13.42 -13.87 -1.01
N LEU A 126 12.79 -12.82 -0.46
CA LEU A 126 11.55 -12.29 -1.03
C LEU A 126 11.76 -11.71 -2.44
N ALA A 127 12.89 -11.06 -2.70
CA ALA A 127 13.22 -10.47 -3.99
C ALA A 127 13.66 -11.53 -5.01
N ASP A 128 14.64 -12.35 -4.65
CA ASP A 128 15.36 -13.23 -5.60
C ASP A 128 14.62 -14.55 -5.83
N GLU A 129 14.16 -15.20 -4.73
CA GLU A 129 13.53 -16.52 -4.82
C GLU A 129 12.01 -16.41 -5.07
N ARG A 130 11.32 -15.48 -4.39
CA ARG A 130 9.88 -15.27 -4.55
C ARG A 130 9.52 -14.23 -5.61
N GLN A 131 10.51 -13.55 -6.20
CA GLN A 131 10.38 -12.56 -7.26
C GLN A 131 9.31 -11.49 -6.96
N LEU A 132 9.23 -11.05 -5.70
CA LEU A 132 8.27 -10.04 -5.30
C LEU A 132 8.67 -8.66 -5.79
N GLN A 133 7.66 -7.89 -6.19
CA GLN A 133 7.84 -6.48 -6.54
C GLN A 133 8.33 -5.67 -5.34
N ALA A 134 9.17 -4.66 -5.60
CA ALA A 134 9.70 -3.73 -4.58
C ALA A 134 8.63 -3.15 -3.66
N SER A 135 7.49 -2.74 -4.25
CA SER A 135 6.36 -2.19 -3.49
C SER A 135 5.73 -3.20 -2.52
N THR A 136 5.76 -4.49 -2.86
CA THR A 136 5.30 -5.56 -1.96
C THR A 136 6.28 -5.74 -0.81
N ILE A 137 7.59 -5.75 -1.10
CA ILE A 137 8.64 -5.85 -0.07
C ILE A 137 8.61 -4.63 0.86
N ASP A 138 8.38 -3.41 0.33
CA ASP A 138 8.14 -2.21 1.14
C ASP A 138 6.93 -2.35 2.06
N GLY A 139 5.85 -2.95 1.59
CA GLY A 139 4.67 -3.26 2.40
C GLY A 139 4.98 -4.24 3.54
N VAL A 140 5.73 -5.31 3.25
CA VAL A 140 6.19 -6.27 4.26
C VAL A 140 7.11 -5.59 5.27
N HIS A 141 8.07 -4.76 4.79
CA HIS A 141 8.96 -4.00 5.67
C HIS A 141 8.18 -3.06 6.58
N THR A 142 7.20 -2.33 6.04
CA THR A 142 6.41 -1.37 6.81
C THR A 142 5.75 -2.01 8.03
N VAL A 143 5.22 -3.21 7.91
CA VAL A 143 4.61 -3.90 9.05
C VAL A 143 5.67 -4.54 9.95
N LEU A 144 6.67 -5.22 9.40
CA LEU A 144 7.73 -5.86 10.19
C LEU A 144 8.51 -4.84 11.01
N HIS A 145 8.81 -3.66 10.44
CA HIS A 145 9.50 -2.58 11.12
C HIS A 145 8.72 -2.11 12.36
N GLN A 146 7.42 -1.85 12.23
CA GLN A 146 6.56 -1.46 13.36
C GLN A 146 6.48 -2.54 14.46
N VAL A 147 6.47 -3.81 14.07
CA VAL A 147 6.48 -4.94 15.03
C VAL A 147 7.80 -4.99 15.79
N LEU A 148 8.92 -4.79 15.10
CA LEU A 148 10.25 -4.77 15.72
C LEU A 148 10.51 -3.50 16.52
N ASP A 149 9.93 -2.33 16.14
CA ASP A 149 9.94 -1.12 16.98
C ASP A 149 9.24 -1.37 18.31
N MET A 150 8.06 -2.01 18.27
CA MET A 150 7.37 -2.40 19.51
C MET A 150 8.23 -3.33 20.38
N ALA A 151 9.00 -4.23 19.75
CA ALA A 151 9.94 -5.08 20.49
C ALA A 151 11.06 -4.28 21.16
N VAL A 152 11.47 -3.15 20.58
CA VAL A 152 12.41 -2.21 21.20
C VAL A 152 11.75 -1.45 22.36
N ASP A 153 10.58 -0.86 22.11
CA ASP A 153 9.82 -0.07 23.10
C ASP A 153 9.50 -0.89 24.36
N ASP A 154 9.20 -2.16 24.16
CA ASP A 154 8.87 -3.13 25.20
C ASP A 154 10.11 -3.81 25.84
N ASN A 155 11.31 -3.39 25.45
CA ASN A 155 12.59 -3.93 25.96
C ASN A 155 12.80 -5.44 25.73
N TYR A 156 12.37 -5.95 24.57
CA TYR A 156 12.73 -7.30 24.10
C TYR A 156 14.06 -7.29 23.35
N ILE A 157 14.37 -6.19 22.65
CA ILE A 157 15.65 -5.96 21.94
C ILE A 157 16.11 -4.50 22.13
N ARG A 158 17.41 -4.24 21.94
CA ARG A 158 17.99 -2.89 22.13
C ARG A 158 17.78 -1.97 20.94
N ILE A 159 17.85 -2.51 19.75
CA ILE A 159 17.76 -1.76 18.48
C ILE A 159 16.91 -2.55 17.50
N ASN A 160 16.23 -1.83 16.60
CA ASN A 160 15.46 -2.46 15.56
C ASN A 160 16.39 -3.01 14.46
N PRO A 161 16.45 -4.34 14.25
CA PRO A 161 17.33 -4.93 13.25
C PRO A 161 16.88 -4.66 11.81
N SER A 162 15.66 -4.13 11.59
CA SER A 162 15.16 -3.77 10.27
C SER A 162 15.53 -2.35 9.81
N ASP A 163 16.18 -1.56 10.68
CA ASP A 163 16.58 -0.20 10.35
C ASP A 163 17.49 -0.11 9.12
N ARG A 164 17.06 0.70 8.13
CA ARG A 164 17.80 1.00 6.90
C ARG A 164 18.21 -0.22 6.06
N VAL A 165 17.54 -1.37 6.24
CA VAL A 165 17.90 -2.61 5.54
C VAL A 165 17.57 -2.57 4.06
N LEU A 166 16.47 -1.90 3.67
CA LEU A 166 16.00 -1.85 2.28
C LEU A 166 16.83 -0.96 1.35
N LYS A 167 17.69 -0.08 1.91
CA LYS A 167 18.43 0.90 1.09
C LYS A 167 19.30 0.22 0.01
N GLU A 168 20.05 -0.79 0.41
CA GLU A 168 20.93 -1.54 -0.51
C GLU A 168 20.14 -2.37 -1.51
N LEU A 169 19.05 -3.02 -1.06
CA LEU A 169 18.18 -3.80 -1.92
C LEU A 169 17.54 -2.93 -2.99
N LYS A 170 17.09 -1.73 -2.63
CA LYS A 170 16.52 -0.76 -3.58
C LYS A 170 17.53 -0.29 -4.62
N GLN A 171 18.80 -0.17 -4.25
CA GLN A 171 19.86 0.22 -5.17
C GLN A 171 20.28 -0.92 -6.11
N SER A 172 20.35 -2.17 -5.61
CA SER A 172 20.87 -3.32 -6.37
C SER A 172 19.90 -3.82 -7.45
N HIS A 173 18.60 -3.68 -7.25
CA HIS A 173 17.58 -4.26 -8.14
C HIS A 173 17.00 -3.27 -9.14
N ASN A 174 17.55 -2.03 -9.26
CA ASN A 174 16.98 -0.98 -10.11
C ASN A 174 15.45 -1.01 -10.05
N PHE A 175 14.89 -0.82 -8.84
CA PHE A 175 13.45 -0.88 -8.60
C PHE A 175 12.71 0.29 -9.27
N ASP A 176 13.07 0.59 -10.50
CA ASP A 176 12.25 1.43 -11.35
C ASP A 176 10.96 0.68 -11.66
N THR A 177 9.98 0.88 -10.80
CA THR A 177 8.61 0.54 -11.18
C THR A 177 8.31 1.33 -12.46
N GLU A 178 7.94 0.63 -13.54
CA GLU A 178 7.46 1.28 -14.73
C GLU A 178 6.47 2.38 -14.34
N LYS A 179 6.84 3.63 -14.62
CA LYS A 179 5.96 4.76 -14.32
C LYS A 179 4.65 4.53 -15.05
N ARG A 180 3.54 4.62 -14.33
CA ARG A 180 2.21 4.50 -14.94
C ARG A 180 2.06 5.62 -15.96
N LYS A 181 1.98 5.28 -17.24
CA LYS A 181 1.75 6.23 -18.32
C LYS A 181 0.26 6.58 -18.35
N ALA A 182 -0.04 7.86 -18.61
CA ALA A 182 -1.37 8.29 -19.00
C ALA A 182 -1.71 7.72 -20.38
N LEU A 183 -2.97 7.58 -20.69
CA LEU A 183 -3.40 7.33 -22.07
C LEU A 183 -3.06 8.55 -22.93
N THR A 184 -2.61 8.33 -24.16
CA THR A 184 -2.49 9.42 -25.14
C THR A 184 -3.87 9.98 -25.48
N VAL A 185 -3.91 11.10 -26.19
CA VAL A 185 -5.20 11.69 -26.63
C VAL A 185 -5.92 10.76 -27.58
N GLU A 186 -5.17 10.10 -28.47
CA GLU A 186 -5.70 9.16 -29.45
C GLU A 186 -6.26 7.89 -28.78
N GLU A 187 -5.50 7.31 -27.84
CA GLU A 187 -5.96 6.16 -27.05
C GLU A 187 -7.20 6.47 -26.21
N GLN A 188 -7.24 7.67 -25.61
CA GLN A 188 -8.41 8.11 -24.84
C GLN A 188 -9.65 8.28 -25.74
N LYS A 189 -9.50 8.89 -26.91
CA LYS A 189 -10.58 9.03 -27.91
C LYS A 189 -11.04 7.66 -28.40
N LEU A 190 -10.11 6.80 -28.79
CA LEU A 190 -10.39 5.44 -29.23
C LEU A 190 -11.21 4.67 -28.20
N PHE A 191 -10.80 4.72 -26.91
CA PHE A 191 -11.50 4.03 -25.84
C PHE A 191 -12.93 4.54 -25.66
N LEU A 192 -13.14 5.84 -25.61
CA LEU A 192 -14.47 6.44 -25.45
C LEU A 192 -15.37 6.20 -26.68
N ASP A 193 -14.83 6.31 -27.89
CA ASP A 193 -15.55 6.09 -29.13
C ASP A 193 -15.96 4.63 -29.30
N TYR A 194 -15.06 3.70 -28.96
CA TYR A 194 -15.38 2.28 -28.97
C TYR A 194 -16.53 1.97 -28.01
N LEU A 195 -16.49 2.51 -26.80
CA LEU A 195 -17.56 2.35 -25.83
C LEU A 195 -18.90 2.90 -26.33
N LYS A 196 -18.92 4.09 -26.94
CA LYS A 196 -20.16 4.69 -27.48
C LYS A 196 -20.76 3.86 -28.61
N LYS A 197 -19.96 3.30 -29.50
CA LYS A 197 -20.39 2.56 -30.68
C LYS A 197 -20.72 1.10 -30.39
N SER A 198 -20.12 0.50 -29.39
CA SER A 198 -20.25 -0.93 -29.09
C SER A 198 -21.62 -1.24 -28.45
N ARG A 199 -22.44 -2.08 -29.11
CA ARG A 199 -23.68 -2.60 -28.52
C ARG A 199 -23.43 -3.40 -27.23
N LYS A 200 -22.26 -4.03 -27.10
CA LYS A 200 -21.88 -4.89 -25.98
C LYS A 200 -21.41 -4.08 -24.78
N TYR A 201 -20.76 -2.93 -25.02
CA TYR A 201 -20.00 -2.20 -23.99
C TYR A 201 -20.51 -0.78 -23.72
N ASN A 202 -21.54 -0.28 -24.45
CA ASN A 202 -22.04 1.09 -24.30
C ASN A 202 -22.53 1.42 -22.89
N HIS A 203 -23.03 0.44 -22.15
CA HIS A 203 -23.44 0.60 -20.75
C HIS A 203 -22.25 0.91 -19.79
N TRP A 204 -21.00 0.70 -20.22
CA TRP A 204 -19.81 1.10 -19.48
C TRP A 204 -19.34 2.53 -19.78
N TYR A 205 -19.88 3.14 -20.88
CA TYR A 205 -19.47 4.48 -21.29
C TYR A 205 -19.66 5.51 -20.17
N PRO A 206 -20.81 5.59 -19.47
CA PRO A 206 -21.05 6.63 -18.49
C PRO A 206 -20.02 6.63 -17.36
N ILE A 207 -19.76 5.48 -16.76
CA ILE A 207 -18.82 5.39 -15.61
C ILE A 207 -17.36 5.75 -16.02
N PHE A 208 -16.91 5.29 -17.19
CA PHE A 208 -15.55 5.60 -17.63
C PHE A 208 -15.41 7.03 -18.15
N ALA A 209 -16.44 7.60 -18.74
CA ALA A 209 -16.49 9.02 -19.10
C ALA A 209 -16.41 9.91 -17.86
N VAL A 210 -17.19 9.61 -16.81
CA VAL A 210 -17.10 10.31 -15.52
C VAL A 210 -15.70 10.20 -14.93
N MET A 211 -15.07 9.02 -14.94
CA MET A 211 -13.71 8.85 -14.44
C MET A 211 -12.68 9.70 -15.20
N LEU A 212 -12.78 9.72 -16.53
CA LEU A 212 -11.89 10.49 -17.41
C LEU A 212 -12.13 12.00 -17.35
N GLY A 213 -13.33 12.43 -17.04
CA GLY A 213 -13.70 13.85 -17.03
C GLY A 213 -13.70 14.51 -15.64
N THR A 214 -13.52 13.73 -14.57
CA THR A 214 -13.50 14.25 -13.20
C THR A 214 -12.24 13.89 -12.43
N GLY A 215 -11.51 12.88 -12.88
CA GLY A 215 -10.35 12.36 -12.18
C GLY A 215 -10.65 11.75 -10.81
N LEU A 216 -11.89 11.44 -10.49
CA LEU A 216 -12.29 10.83 -9.24
C LEU A 216 -11.58 9.47 -9.02
N ARG A 217 -11.29 9.14 -7.77
CA ARG A 217 -10.79 7.80 -7.42
C ARG A 217 -11.88 6.76 -7.67
N VAL A 218 -11.49 5.55 -8.04
CA VAL A 218 -12.45 4.50 -8.35
C VAL A 218 -13.51 4.30 -7.26
N GLY A 219 -13.13 4.33 -5.99
CA GLY A 219 -14.07 4.20 -4.88
C GLY A 219 -14.97 5.43 -4.68
N GLU A 220 -14.51 6.62 -5.09
CA GLU A 220 -15.32 7.85 -5.11
C GLU A 220 -16.39 7.75 -6.21
N VAL A 221 -16.01 7.26 -7.41
CA VAL A 221 -16.96 7.05 -8.53
C VAL A 221 -17.97 5.95 -8.24
N THR A 222 -17.51 4.80 -7.76
CA THR A 222 -18.42 3.68 -7.44
C THR A 222 -19.33 3.97 -6.24
N GLY A 223 -18.91 4.89 -5.38
CA GLY A 223 -19.69 5.39 -4.25
C GLY A 223 -20.57 6.59 -4.57
N LEU A 224 -20.47 7.16 -5.77
CA LEU A 224 -21.22 8.37 -6.15
C LEU A 224 -22.72 8.13 -6.14
N ARG A 225 -23.48 9.05 -5.53
CA ARG A 225 -24.94 9.00 -5.43
C ARG A 225 -25.58 10.12 -6.24
N TRP A 226 -26.85 9.96 -6.60
CA TRP A 226 -27.57 11.02 -7.32
C TRP A 226 -27.66 12.34 -6.52
N CYS A 227 -27.76 12.28 -5.20
CA CYS A 227 -27.76 13.48 -4.35
C CYS A 227 -26.38 14.20 -4.26
N ASP A 228 -25.29 13.55 -4.69
CA ASP A 228 -23.96 14.14 -4.72
C ASP A 228 -23.67 14.89 -6.04
N VAL A 229 -24.60 14.88 -7.00
CA VAL A 229 -24.44 15.45 -8.33
C VAL A 229 -25.43 16.57 -8.55
N ASP A 230 -24.93 17.76 -8.80
CA ASP A 230 -25.70 18.89 -9.29
C ASP A 230 -25.50 19.06 -10.80
N LEU A 231 -26.50 18.65 -11.58
CA LEU A 231 -26.48 18.76 -13.05
C LEU A 231 -26.72 20.19 -13.52
N LYS A 232 -27.36 21.05 -12.71
CA LYS A 232 -27.62 22.45 -13.04
C LYS A 232 -26.36 23.29 -12.89
N ASP A 233 -25.72 23.18 -11.74
CA ASP A 233 -24.51 23.93 -11.43
C ASP A 233 -23.24 23.22 -11.91
N ARG A 234 -23.37 22.03 -12.54
CA ARG A 234 -22.27 21.25 -13.11
C ARG A 234 -21.18 20.90 -12.08
N VAL A 235 -21.59 20.37 -10.92
CA VAL A 235 -20.69 20.03 -9.82
C VAL A 235 -20.95 18.62 -9.28
N VAL A 236 -19.86 17.91 -8.99
CA VAL A 236 -19.86 16.65 -8.24
C VAL A 236 -19.27 16.90 -6.85
N SER A 237 -20.04 16.58 -5.82
CA SER A 237 -19.61 16.63 -4.42
C SER A 237 -18.99 15.32 -4.00
N VAL A 238 -17.68 15.33 -3.62
CA VAL A 238 -16.95 14.16 -3.14
C VAL A 238 -16.85 14.24 -1.62
N ASN A 239 -17.58 13.39 -0.93
CA ASN A 239 -17.69 13.39 0.53
C ASN A 239 -17.46 12.01 1.16
N HIS A 240 -17.40 10.95 0.35
CA HIS A 240 -17.18 9.58 0.80
C HIS A 240 -16.52 8.71 -0.29
N THR A 241 -16.16 7.50 0.09
CA THR A 241 -15.54 6.51 -0.79
C THR A 241 -16.10 5.13 -0.48
N LEU A 242 -16.61 4.45 -1.48
CA LEU A 242 -17.01 3.05 -1.38
C LEU A 242 -15.77 2.15 -1.50
N VAL A 243 -15.61 1.23 -0.57
CA VAL A 243 -14.53 0.25 -0.57
C VAL A 243 -15.09 -1.17 -0.52
N TYR A 244 -14.39 -2.08 -1.17
CA TYR A 244 -14.72 -3.51 -1.18
C TYR A 244 -13.43 -4.29 -0.95
N TYR A 245 -13.31 -4.96 0.19
CA TYR A 245 -12.12 -5.72 0.58
C TYR A 245 -12.48 -6.89 1.49
N ASN A 246 -11.52 -7.77 1.69
CA ASN A 246 -11.69 -8.93 2.55
C ASN A 246 -11.54 -8.55 4.02
N HIS A 247 -12.56 -8.80 4.82
CA HIS A 247 -12.63 -8.57 6.25
C HIS A 247 -12.29 -9.85 7.06
N ALA A 248 -11.32 -10.62 6.60
CA ALA A 248 -10.88 -11.87 7.21
C ALA A 248 -12.03 -12.89 7.38
N GLU A 249 -12.49 -13.13 8.61
CA GLU A 249 -13.53 -14.14 8.92
C GLU A 249 -14.88 -13.83 8.27
N ASN A 250 -15.18 -12.56 8.02
CA ASN A 250 -16.46 -12.11 7.47
C ASN A 250 -16.50 -12.10 5.92
N GLY A 251 -15.40 -12.47 5.28
CA GLY A 251 -15.29 -12.45 3.82
C GLY A 251 -15.24 -11.04 3.23
N CYS A 252 -15.56 -10.93 1.94
CA CYS A 252 -15.55 -9.65 1.23
C CYS A 252 -16.91 -8.96 1.30
N TYR A 253 -16.94 -7.73 1.80
CA TYR A 253 -18.14 -6.88 1.76
C TYR A 253 -17.79 -5.42 1.47
N TYR A 254 -18.84 -4.63 1.19
CA TYR A 254 -18.70 -3.20 0.97
C TYR A 254 -18.76 -2.45 2.29
N SER A 255 -17.98 -1.36 2.36
CA SER A 255 -18.16 -0.35 3.40
C SER A 255 -17.95 1.06 2.83
N VAL A 256 -18.50 2.07 3.48
CA VAL A 256 -18.32 3.47 3.12
C VAL A 256 -17.32 4.09 4.07
N ASN A 257 -16.24 4.64 3.51
CA ASN A 257 -15.24 5.38 4.27
C ASN A 257 -15.37 6.87 4.00
N THR A 258 -15.34 7.68 5.06
CA THR A 258 -15.15 9.14 4.94
C THR A 258 -13.71 9.45 4.54
N PRO A 259 -13.45 10.57 3.84
CA PRO A 259 -12.09 11.00 3.51
C PRO A 259 -11.20 11.11 4.76
N LYS A 260 -9.90 10.85 4.60
CA LYS A 260 -8.92 10.94 5.71
C LYS A 260 -8.59 12.38 6.11
N SER A 261 -8.81 13.34 5.22
CA SER A 261 -8.46 14.75 5.39
C SER A 261 -9.57 15.63 4.86
N LYS A 262 -9.60 16.90 5.30
CA LYS A 262 -10.51 17.93 4.77
C LYS A 262 -10.36 18.11 3.25
N ALA A 263 -9.15 17.98 2.71
CA ALA A 263 -8.89 18.04 1.27
C ALA A 263 -9.54 16.89 0.47
N GLY A 264 -9.90 15.79 1.14
CA GLY A 264 -10.66 14.71 0.52
C GLY A 264 -12.14 15.05 0.30
N MET A 265 -12.69 16.02 1.04
CA MET A 265 -14.04 16.55 0.84
C MET A 265 -13.92 17.75 -0.09
N ARG A 266 -14.47 17.63 -1.28
CA ARG A 266 -14.28 18.63 -2.34
C ARG A 266 -15.42 18.62 -3.34
N SER A 267 -15.56 19.73 -4.05
CA SER A 267 -16.44 19.86 -5.20
C SER A 267 -15.61 19.84 -6.49
N VAL A 268 -16.01 19.01 -7.43
CA VAL A 268 -15.32 18.84 -8.72
C VAL A 268 -16.25 19.36 -9.84
N PRO A 269 -15.82 20.39 -10.60
CA PRO A 269 -16.59 20.86 -11.76
C PRO A 269 -16.74 19.77 -12.82
N MET A 270 -17.87 19.72 -13.48
CA MET A 270 -18.16 18.78 -14.56
C MET A 270 -18.06 19.46 -15.92
N MET A 271 -17.36 18.81 -16.85
CA MET A 271 -17.44 19.13 -18.27
C MET A 271 -18.77 18.65 -18.84
N ASP A 272 -19.21 19.22 -19.99
CA ASP A 272 -20.49 18.90 -20.62
C ASP A 272 -20.67 17.41 -20.90
N PHE A 273 -19.63 16.75 -21.46
CA PHE A 273 -19.68 15.32 -21.77
C PHE A 273 -19.85 14.43 -20.51
N VAL A 274 -19.41 14.91 -19.32
CA VAL A 274 -19.61 14.19 -18.04
C VAL A 274 -21.07 14.27 -17.62
N ALA A 275 -21.68 15.46 -17.72
CA ALA A 275 -23.09 15.63 -17.41
C ALA A 275 -23.98 14.83 -18.39
N GLU A 276 -23.63 14.84 -19.67
CA GLU A 276 -24.30 13.99 -20.69
C GLU A 276 -24.19 12.49 -20.35
N ALA A 277 -23.00 12.02 -19.95
CA ALA A 277 -22.79 10.64 -19.55
C ALA A 277 -23.65 10.26 -18.33
N LEU A 278 -23.77 11.13 -17.33
CA LEU A 278 -24.65 10.92 -16.18
C LEU A 278 -26.13 10.89 -16.59
N MET A 279 -26.55 11.77 -17.49
CA MET A 279 -27.91 11.74 -18.02
C MET A 279 -28.18 10.45 -18.84
N MET A 280 -27.17 9.97 -19.60
CA MET A 280 -27.28 8.68 -20.31
C MET A 280 -27.47 7.52 -19.32
N GLU A 281 -26.69 7.49 -18.23
CA GLU A 281 -26.83 6.48 -17.18
C GLU A 281 -28.24 6.49 -16.58
N ARG A 282 -28.74 7.67 -16.24
CA ARG A 282 -30.11 7.82 -15.69
C ARG A 282 -31.20 7.31 -16.65
N LYS A 283 -31.09 7.67 -17.95
CA LYS A 283 -32.00 7.18 -18.99
C LYS A 283 -31.89 5.66 -19.13
N TYR A 284 -30.69 5.09 -19.13
CA TYR A 284 -30.46 3.66 -19.20
C TYR A 284 -31.13 2.91 -18.04
N GLN A 285 -30.92 3.40 -16.81
CA GLN A 285 -31.52 2.82 -15.61
C GLN A 285 -33.05 2.85 -15.67
N MET A 286 -33.65 4.00 -16.04
CA MET A 286 -35.10 4.15 -16.19
C MET A 286 -35.67 3.20 -17.26
N ALA A 287 -35.00 3.10 -18.41
CA ALA A 287 -35.48 2.26 -19.54
C ALA A 287 -35.40 0.76 -19.20
N ASN A 288 -34.50 0.35 -18.32
CA ASN A 288 -34.30 -1.06 -17.96
C ASN A 288 -34.87 -1.41 -16.56
N GLY A 289 -35.55 -0.48 -15.89
CA GLY A 289 -36.13 -0.70 -14.57
C GLY A 289 -35.07 -0.98 -13.50
N ILE A 290 -33.88 -0.39 -13.64
CA ILE A 290 -32.77 -0.58 -12.69
C ILE A 290 -32.82 0.52 -11.64
N TRP A 291 -32.97 0.15 -10.39
CA TRP A 291 -32.85 1.05 -9.23
C TRP A 291 -31.93 0.48 -8.17
N CYS A 292 -31.41 1.35 -7.30
CA CYS A 292 -30.47 0.94 -6.29
C CYS A 292 -31.08 -0.03 -5.28
N GLN A 293 -30.55 -1.25 -5.20
CA GLN A 293 -30.90 -2.28 -4.24
C GLN A 293 -29.91 -2.33 -3.07
N SER A 294 -28.87 -1.50 -3.10
CA SER A 294 -27.78 -1.52 -2.10
C SER A 294 -28.00 -0.43 -1.06
N THR A 295 -28.00 -0.82 0.22
CA THR A 295 -27.83 0.10 1.35
C THR A 295 -26.56 -0.33 2.09
N ILE A 296 -25.57 0.55 2.14
CA ILE A 296 -24.25 0.28 2.72
C ILE A 296 -23.93 1.41 3.70
N ASP A 297 -23.76 1.07 4.99
CA ASP A 297 -23.49 2.05 6.05
C ASP A 297 -24.43 3.27 6.02
N CYS A 298 -25.72 3.04 5.84
CA CYS A 298 -26.79 4.05 5.66
C CYS A 298 -26.71 4.87 4.37
N TYR A 299 -25.82 4.54 3.42
CA TYR A 299 -25.78 5.15 2.09
C TYR A 299 -26.57 4.30 1.10
N THR A 300 -27.36 4.97 0.29
CA THR A 300 -28.15 4.37 -0.80
C THR A 300 -28.20 5.31 -1.99
N ASP A 301 -28.97 4.95 -3.04
CA ASP A 301 -29.13 5.75 -4.25
C ASP A 301 -27.83 5.98 -5.05
N PHE A 302 -26.98 4.94 -5.07
CA PHE A 302 -25.76 4.95 -5.86
C PHE A 302 -26.04 5.02 -7.36
N ILE A 303 -25.21 5.77 -8.10
CA ILE A 303 -25.38 5.97 -9.55
C ILE A 303 -25.00 4.73 -10.35
N PHE A 304 -23.79 4.19 -10.12
CA PHE A 304 -23.23 3.14 -10.99
C PHE A 304 -23.55 1.74 -10.47
N LEU A 305 -24.58 1.15 -11.05
CA LEU A 305 -25.13 -0.13 -10.65
C LEU A 305 -24.85 -1.21 -11.69
N ASN A 306 -24.92 -2.46 -11.27
CA ASN A 306 -25.01 -3.58 -12.19
C ASN A 306 -26.49 -3.83 -12.59
N ARG A 307 -26.73 -4.76 -13.52
CA ARG A 307 -28.08 -5.12 -14.00
C ARG A 307 -29.05 -5.58 -12.89
N PHE A 308 -28.55 -5.87 -11.70
CA PHE A 308 -29.33 -6.29 -10.52
C PHE A 308 -29.53 -5.16 -9.52
N GLY A 309 -29.22 -3.92 -9.85
CA GLY A 309 -29.34 -2.77 -8.95
C GLY A 309 -28.30 -2.74 -7.82
N ARG A 310 -27.23 -3.53 -7.92
CA ARG A 310 -26.15 -3.56 -6.91
C ARG A 310 -24.97 -2.72 -7.35
N VAL A 311 -24.29 -2.11 -6.39
CA VAL A 311 -23.11 -1.26 -6.63
C VAL A 311 -21.96 -2.03 -7.29
N GLN A 312 -21.18 -1.29 -8.08
CA GLN A 312 -19.95 -1.79 -8.71
C GLN A 312 -18.75 -1.66 -7.76
N HIS A 313 -17.68 -2.39 -8.05
CA HIS A 313 -16.41 -2.25 -7.32
C HIS A 313 -15.23 -2.27 -8.29
N GLN A 314 -14.08 -1.80 -7.80
CA GLN A 314 -12.84 -1.66 -8.59
C GLN A 314 -12.47 -2.93 -9.38
N GLY A 315 -12.63 -4.10 -8.77
CA GLY A 315 -12.30 -5.38 -9.43
C GLY A 315 -13.15 -5.63 -10.67
N THR A 316 -14.48 -5.32 -10.61
CA THR A 316 -15.40 -5.44 -11.73
C THR A 316 -15.02 -4.47 -12.85
N LEU A 317 -14.76 -3.20 -12.52
CA LEU A 317 -14.37 -2.19 -13.51
C LEU A 317 -13.04 -2.53 -14.19
N ASN A 318 -12.03 -2.96 -13.46
CA ASN A 318 -10.77 -3.38 -14.06
C ASN A 318 -10.90 -4.64 -14.92
N LYS A 319 -11.81 -5.56 -14.57
CA LYS A 319 -12.15 -6.70 -15.45
C LYS A 319 -12.86 -6.23 -16.74
N ALA A 320 -13.74 -5.23 -16.63
CA ALA A 320 -14.41 -4.64 -17.80
C ALA A 320 -13.40 -3.96 -18.72
N ILE A 321 -12.52 -3.10 -18.20
CA ILE A 321 -11.46 -2.44 -18.97
C ILE A 321 -10.62 -3.48 -19.74
N ARG A 322 -10.16 -4.55 -19.09
CA ARG A 322 -9.34 -5.57 -19.77
C ARG A 322 -10.07 -6.26 -20.91
N ARG A 323 -11.37 -6.55 -20.76
CA ARG A 323 -12.18 -7.15 -21.82
C ARG A 323 -12.42 -6.17 -22.97
N ILE A 324 -12.77 -4.93 -22.65
CA ILE A 324 -12.98 -3.86 -23.61
C ILE A 324 -11.71 -3.60 -24.43
N THR A 325 -10.57 -3.47 -23.75
CA THR A 325 -9.26 -3.25 -24.41
C THR A 325 -8.92 -4.38 -25.35
N ARG A 326 -9.08 -5.64 -24.93
CA ARG A 326 -8.84 -6.80 -25.77
C ARG A 326 -9.74 -6.79 -26.99
N ASP A 327 -11.06 -6.75 -26.80
CA ASP A 327 -12.01 -6.84 -27.90
C ASP A 327 -11.89 -5.64 -28.87
N CYS A 328 -11.57 -4.43 -28.38
CA CYS A 328 -11.29 -3.27 -29.21
C CYS A 328 -10.04 -3.47 -30.07
N ASN A 329 -8.95 -3.95 -29.49
CA ASN A 329 -7.72 -4.19 -30.22
C ASN A 329 -7.88 -5.33 -31.22
N ASP A 330 -8.58 -6.41 -30.87
CA ASP A 330 -8.85 -7.54 -31.79
C ASP A 330 -9.65 -7.04 -33.01
N GLU A 331 -10.72 -6.25 -32.82
CA GLU A 331 -11.52 -5.68 -33.90
C GLU A 331 -10.72 -4.72 -34.83
N ILE A 332 -9.75 -3.98 -34.26
CA ILE A 332 -8.89 -3.09 -35.04
C ILE A 332 -7.89 -3.90 -35.89
N LEU A 333 -7.28 -4.93 -35.29
CA LEU A 333 -6.32 -5.79 -35.99
C LEU A 333 -6.99 -6.58 -37.12
N GLU A 334 -8.24 -7.04 -36.92
CA GLU A 334 -9.03 -7.72 -37.95
C GLU A 334 -9.33 -6.82 -39.17
N LYS A 335 -9.40 -5.49 -39.01
CA LYS A 335 -9.60 -4.55 -40.13
C LYS A 335 -8.36 -4.35 -41.01
N GLY A 336 -7.18 -4.77 -40.56
CA GLY A 336 -5.95 -4.76 -41.36
C GLY A 336 -5.39 -3.37 -41.65
N GLU A 337 -5.63 -2.36 -40.84
CA GLU A 337 -5.08 -1.02 -40.98
C GLU A 337 -3.54 -1.04 -40.82
N SER A 338 -2.82 -0.31 -41.63
CA SER A 338 -1.38 -0.13 -41.49
C SER A 338 -1.08 0.83 -40.32
N SER A 339 -0.43 0.37 -39.27
CA SER A 339 -0.06 1.14 -38.05
C SER A 339 -1.26 1.65 -37.24
N PRO A 340 -2.16 0.78 -36.79
CA PRO A 340 -3.32 1.20 -36.01
C PRO A 340 -2.93 1.66 -34.61
N VAL A 341 -3.69 2.62 -34.06
CA VAL A 341 -3.64 2.94 -32.64
C VAL A 341 -4.29 1.79 -31.85
N LEU A 342 -3.54 1.20 -30.93
CA LEU A 342 -4.02 0.14 -30.06
C LEU A 342 -4.09 0.64 -28.59
N LEU A 343 -5.09 0.16 -27.86
CA LEU A 343 -5.20 0.47 -26.43
C LEU A 343 -4.13 -0.31 -25.64
N PRO A 344 -3.34 0.37 -24.80
CA PRO A 344 -2.39 -0.30 -23.91
C PRO A 344 -3.12 -1.04 -22.78
N ARG A 345 -2.37 -1.83 -22.03
CA ARG A 345 -2.91 -2.38 -20.77
C ARG A 345 -3.00 -1.28 -19.71
N PHE A 346 -4.20 -0.98 -19.25
CA PHE A 346 -4.45 0.05 -18.25
C PHE A 346 -5.50 -0.33 -17.20
N SER A 347 -5.73 0.53 -16.23
CA SER A 347 -6.65 0.33 -15.11
C SER A 347 -7.45 1.60 -14.79
N CYS A 348 -8.45 1.49 -13.93
CA CYS A 348 -9.21 2.66 -13.43
C CYS A 348 -8.31 3.78 -12.92
N HIS A 349 -7.18 3.46 -12.29
CA HIS A 349 -6.26 4.50 -11.80
C HIS A 349 -5.57 5.25 -12.94
N THR A 350 -5.31 4.59 -14.07
CA THR A 350 -4.77 5.21 -15.27
C THR A 350 -5.72 6.28 -15.83
N LEU A 351 -7.04 6.08 -15.76
CA LEU A 351 -8.01 7.09 -16.21
C LEU A 351 -7.89 8.39 -15.41
N ARG A 352 -7.75 8.29 -14.10
CA ARG A 352 -7.47 9.46 -13.25
C ARG A 352 -6.11 10.08 -13.57
N HIS A 353 -5.10 9.28 -13.84
CA HIS A 353 -3.78 9.79 -14.24
C HIS A 353 -3.88 10.55 -15.57
N SER A 354 -4.60 9.99 -16.56
CA SER A 354 -4.86 10.66 -17.85
C SER A 354 -5.59 11.99 -17.68
N PHE A 355 -6.63 12.06 -16.84
CA PHE A 355 -7.29 13.32 -16.51
C PHE A 355 -6.31 14.35 -15.93
N THR A 356 -5.47 13.94 -14.98
CA THR A 356 -4.45 14.84 -14.38
C THR A 356 -3.48 15.34 -15.43
N THR A 357 -2.99 14.44 -16.30
CA THR A 357 -2.07 14.79 -17.40
C THR A 357 -2.73 15.80 -18.35
N ARG A 358 -4.00 15.60 -18.74
CA ARG A 358 -4.74 16.56 -19.60
C ARG A 358 -4.85 17.95 -18.95
N LEU A 359 -5.10 18.03 -17.64
CA LEU A 359 -5.13 19.31 -16.94
C LEU A 359 -3.74 20.00 -16.93
N CYS A 360 -2.67 19.23 -16.76
CA CYS A 360 -1.31 19.73 -16.82
C CYS A 360 -0.95 20.26 -18.22
N GLU A 361 -1.28 19.50 -19.26
CA GLU A 361 -1.06 19.89 -20.67
C GLU A 361 -1.88 21.12 -21.07
N ALA A 362 -3.08 21.30 -20.51
CA ALA A 362 -3.91 22.47 -20.70
C ALA A 362 -3.44 23.70 -19.90
N GLY A 363 -2.33 23.61 -19.16
CA GLY A 363 -1.78 24.74 -18.37
C GLY A 363 -2.62 25.11 -17.15
N VAL A 364 -3.49 24.22 -16.65
CA VAL A 364 -4.31 24.51 -15.47
C VAL A 364 -3.39 24.70 -14.26
N ASN A 365 -3.69 25.71 -13.43
CA ASN A 365 -2.91 25.97 -12.23
C ASN A 365 -2.78 24.74 -11.34
N ILE A 366 -1.56 24.41 -10.94
CA ILE A 366 -1.25 23.21 -10.19
C ILE A 366 -1.99 23.11 -8.84
N LYS A 367 -2.30 24.26 -8.23
CA LYS A 367 -3.08 24.34 -7.00
C LYS A 367 -4.53 23.91 -7.24
N VAL A 368 -5.12 24.34 -8.37
CA VAL A 368 -6.46 23.93 -8.80
C VAL A 368 -6.48 22.42 -9.08
N ILE A 369 -5.45 21.90 -9.75
CA ILE A 369 -5.30 20.45 -10.00
C ILE A 369 -5.23 19.69 -8.68
N GLN A 370 -4.43 20.14 -7.72
CA GLN A 370 -4.31 19.54 -6.39
C GLN A 370 -5.67 19.48 -5.69
N ASP A 371 -6.41 20.59 -5.70
CA ASP A 371 -7.70 20.72 -5.01
C ASP A 371 -8.77 19.84 -5.67
N VAL A 372 -8.88 19.84 -7.00
CA VAL A 372 -9.82 18.97 -7.76
C VAL A 372 -9.53 17.49 -7.51
N LEU A 373 -8.25 17.11 -7.47
CA LEU A 373 -7.85 15.74 -7.21
C LEU A 373 -7.96 15.34 -5.73
N GLY A 374 -7.94 16.31 -4.81
CA GLY A 374 -7.91 16.05 -3.36
C GLY A 374 -6.61 15.35 -2.95
N HIS A 375 -5.47 15.84 -3.44
CA HIS A 375 -4.16 15.38 -2.99
C HIS A 375 -3.75 16.17 -1.74
N SER A 376 -3.54 15.43 -0.64
CA SER A 376 -3.04 16.03 0.61
C SER A 376 -1.62 16.56 0.49
N ASP A 377 -0.80 15.95 -0.37
CA ASP A 377 0.57 16.34 -0.66
C ASP A 377 0.69 16.80 -2.12
N ILE A 378 1.18 18.02 -2.31
CA ILE A 378 1.40 18.62 -3.63
C ILE A 378 2.46 17.87 -4.44
N SER A 379 3.41 17.19 -3.80
CA SER A 379 4.47 16.43 -4.46
C SER A 379 3.90 15.37 -5.42
N THR A 380 2.76 14.77 -5.07
CA THR A 380 2.07 13.81 -5.94
C THR A 380 1.60 14.46 -7.24
N THR A 381 1.08 15.69 -7.18
CA THR A 381 0.64 16.45 -8.36
C THR A 381 1.84 16.95 -9.16
N MET A 382 2.89 17.43 -8.47
CA MET A 382 4.12 17.93 -9.09
C MET A 382 4.85 16.85 -9.90
N ASN A 383 4.89 15.61 -9.41
CA ASN A 383 5.51 14.50 -10.14
C ASN A 383 4.80 14.23 -11.48
N ILE A 384 3.46 14.29 -11.50
CA ILE A 384 2.68 14.13 -12.74
C ILE A 384 2.89 15.33 -13.65
N TYR A 385 2.87 16.55 -13.08
CA TYR A 385 3.11 17.79 -13.82
C TYR A 385 4.49 17.78 -14.51
N ALA A 386 5.54 17.39 -13.79
CA ALA A 386 6.89 17.32 -14.33
C ALA A 386 7.03 16.32 -15.49
N ASP A 387 6.32 15.20 -15.44
CA ASP A 387 6.33 14.21 -16.52
C ASP A 387 5.47 14.67 -17.72
N ALA A 388 4.28 15.26 -17.48
CA ALA A 388 3.36 15.71 -18.52
C ALA A 388 3.89 16.94 -19.30
N THR A 389 4.71 17.77 -18.67
CA THR A 389 5.20 19.03 -19.27
C THR A 389 6.58 18.91 -19.90
N LYS A 390 7.12 17.71 -20.12
CA LYS A 390 8.43 17.53 -20.76
C LYS A 390 8.48 18.12 -22.17
N ASP A 391 7.47 17.81 -22.97
CA ASP A 391 7.36 18.31 -24.35
C ASP A 391 6.97 19.81 -24.38
N LEU A 392 6.15 20.25 -23.41
CA LEU A 392 5.77 21.65 -23.24
C LEU A 392 6.98 22.52 -22.90
N LYS A 393 7.93 22.03 -22.10
CA LYS A 393 9.16 22.77 -21.76
C LYS A 393 9.96 23.14 -23.02
N GLN A 394 10.14 22.21 -23.93
CA GLN A 394 10.86 22.51 -25.20
C GLN A 394 10.12 23.58 -26.03
N LYS A 395 8.79 23.49 -26.09
CA LYS A 395 7.98 24.50 -26.81
C LYS A 395 8.05 25.86 -26.14
N GLU A 396 7.88 25.95 -24.82
CA GLU A 396 7.95 27.20 -24.07
C GLU A 396 9.34 27.84 -24.15
N PHE A 397 10.42 27.06 -24.10
CA PHE A 397 11.78 27.57 -24.30
C PHE A 397 11.97 28.10 -25.72
N GLY A 398 11.45 27.39 -26.73
CA GLY A 398 11.49 27.90 -28.13
C GLY A 398 10.63 29.14 -28.34
N ASP A 399 9.50 29.28 -27.64
CA ASP A 399 8.66 30.47 -27.71
C ASP A 399 9.30 31.67 -26.94
N MET A 400 9.96 31.39 -25.80
CA MET A 400 10.75 32.37 -25.07
C MET A 400 11.93 32.89 -25.91
N GLU A 401 12.66 32.01 -26.61
CA GLU A 401 13.76 32.38 -27.51
C GLU A 401 13.29 33.27 -28.65
N LYS A 402 12.07 33.04 -29.18
CA LYS A 402 11.45 33.86 -30.22
C LYS A 402 10.88 35.19 -29.71
N SER A 403 10.49 35.25 -28.43
CA SER A 403 9.82 36.42 -27.84
C SER A 403 10.79 37.40 -27.18
N THR A 404 12.04 37.08 -27.01
CA THR A 404 13.04 37.89 -26.32
C THR A 404 14.28 38.10 -27.20
N ASP A 405 14.47 39.32 -27.72
CA ASP A 405 15.70 39.75 -28.43
C ASP A 405 16.98 39.72 -27.57
N ILE A 406 16.87 39.32 -26.31
CA ILE A 406 17.97 39.29 -25.33
C ILE A 406 19.02 38.20 -25.71
N TRP A 407 18.63 37.22 -26.47
CA TRP A 407 19.50 36.06 -26.84
C TRP A 407 20.02 36.15 -28.28
N ALA A 408 19.64 37.15 -29.04
CA ALA A 408 20.22 37.41 -30.39
C ALA A 408 21.60 38.08 -30.20
N VAL A 409 22.66 37.25 -30.16
CA VAL A 409 24.08 37.67 -30.23
C VAL A 409 24.57 37.49 -31.64
#